data_26340a0529ac0055d35ed4562aa82f7d
#
_entry.id   26340a0529ac0055d35ed4562aa82f7d
#
_cell.length_a   1.000
_cell.length_b   1.000
_cell.length_c   1.000
_cell.angle_alpha   90.00
_cell.angle_beta   90.00
_cell.angle_gamma   90.00
#
_symmetry.space_group_name_H-M   'P 1'
#
loop_
_entity.id
_entity.type
_entity.pdbx_description
1 polymer ?
#
loop_
_entity_poly.entity_id
_entity_poly.type
_entity_poly.pdbx_seq_one_letter_code
_entity_poly.pdbx_strand_id
1 'polypeptide(L)' 'MESTQTSEFRPLILVAEDDDSNFKLIKAIIGKKCDILWARNGEEMVNLFQTHGENAKAMLMDIKMPLMN' A
#
# COMPACT_ATOMS: atom_id res chain seq x y z
N MET A 1 22.51 -13.46 11.74
CA MET A 1 21.87 -13.37 11.62
C MET A 1 21.19 -12.98 11.49
N GLU A 2 21.20 -12.94 11.32
CA GLU A 2 20.53 -12.62 11.19
C GLU A 2 19.73 -12.39 10.86
N SER A 3 19.60 -12.39 10.49
CA SER A 3 18.80 -12.11 10.18
C SER A 3 17.97 -12.15 10.14
N THR A 4 17.93 -12.13 9.92
CA THR A 4 17.08 -12.44 9.89
C THR A 4 16.08 -12.20 10.45
N GLN A 5 15.94 -12.01 10.90
CA GLN A 5 15.09 -11.61 11.58
C GLN A 5 14.27 -10.58 11.29
N THR A 6 14.64 -9.83 10.82
CA THR A 6 13.92 -8.69 10.38
C THR A 6 12.80 -9.02 9.48
N SER A 7 12.88 -10.08 8.78
CA SER A 7 11.85 -10.43 7.84
C SER A 7 10.55 -10.73 8.51
N GLU A 8 10.58 -10.97 9.81
CA GLU A 8 9.38 -11.25 10.48
C GLU A 8 8.52 -10.05 10.69
N PHE A 9 9.13 -8.88 10.68
CA PHE A 9 8.39 -7.69 11.01
C PHE A 9 8.36 -6.78 9.82
N ARG A 10 7.35 -6.97 9.00
CA ARG A 10 7.17 -6.13 7.83
C ARG A 10 5.82 -5.45 7.96
N PRO A 11 5.82 -4.15 8.20
CA PRO A 11 4.55 -3.45 8.31
C PRO A 11 3.77 -3.53 7.02
N LEU A 12 2.48 -3.61 7.15
CA LEU A 12 1.59 -3.65 5.99
C LEU A 12 1.17 -2.23 5.65
N ILE A 13 1.34 -1.87 4.39
CA ILE A 13 0.96 -0.55 3.90
C ILE A 13 -0.07 -0.74 2.80
N LEU A 14 -1.17 -0.03 2.90
CA LEU A 14 -2.16 -0.02 1.84
C LEU A 14 -1.89 1.16 0.94
N VAL A 15 -1.82 0.92 -0.36
CA VAL A 15 -1.47 1.97 -1.31
C VAL A 15 -2.58 2.10 -2.33
N ALA A 16 -3.15 3.29 -2.44
CA ALA A 16 -4.13 3.60 -3.46
C ALA A 16 -3.46 4.45 -4.51
N GLU A 17 -3.29 3.90 -5.70
CA GLU A 17 -2.58 4.57 -6.77
C GLU A 17 -3.15 4.09 -8.09
N ASP A 18 -3.61 5.02 -8.93
CA ASP A 18 -4.25 4.63 -10.17
C ASP A 18 -3.27 4.55 -11.33
N ASP A 19 -2.02 4.89 -11.13
CA ASP A 19 -1.01 4.88 -12.18
C ASP A 19 0.01 3.78 -11.89
N ASP A 20 0.13 2.83 -12.83
CA ASP A 20 1.06 1.72 -12.65
C ASP A 20 2.49 2.18 -12.44
N SER A 21 2.90 3.19 -13.19
CA SER A 21 4.27 3.68 -13.08
C SER A 21 4.54 4.24 -11.70
N ASN A 22 3.61 5.00 -11.17
CA ASN A 22 3.76 5.54 -9.83
C ASN A 22 3.77 4.45 -8.80
N PHE A 23 2.91 3.43 -8.97
CA PHE A 23 2.91 2.33 -8.01
C PHE A 23 4.24 1.60 -8.04
N LYS A 24 4.80 1.37 -9.23
CA LYS A 24 6.09 0.69 -9.32
C LYS A 24 7.17 1.48 -8.60
N LEU A 25 7.11 2.79 -8.69
CA LEU A 25 8.07 3.63 -8.00
C LEU A 25 7.91 3.51 -6.50
N ILE A 26 6.68 3.57 -6.01
CA ILE A 26 6.43 3.41 -4.59
C ILE A 26 6.93 2.06 -4.11
N LYS A 27 6.63 1.01 -4.86
CA LYS A 27 7.06 -0.32 -4.49
C LYS A 27 8.57 -0.42 -4.45
N ALA A 28 9.25 0.24 -5.37
CA ALA A 28 10.70 0.21 -5.40
C ALA A 28 11.28 0.89 -4.17
N ILE A 29 10.60 1.91 -3.67
CA ILE A 29 11.11 2.65 -2.53
C ILE A 29 10.86 1.94 -1.22
N ILE A 30 9.64 1.46 -1.00
CA ILE A 30 9.29 0.92 0.32
C ILE A 30 9.09 -0.59 0.31
N GLY A 31 9.05 -1.22 -0.84
CA GLY A 31 8.72 -2.64 -0.90
C GLY A 31 9.74 -3.55 -0.24
N LYS A 32 10.94 -3.07 -0.05
CA LYS A 32 11.96 -3.88 0.59
C LYS A 32 11.71 -4.02 2.09
N LYS A 33 11.04 -3.06 2.68
CA LYS A 33 10.85 -3.04 4.12
C LYS A 33 9.41 -3.24 4.53
N CYS A 34 8.48 -3.15 3.60
CA CYS A 34 7.07 -3.19 3.92
C CYS A 34 6.35 -4.14 3.00
N ASP A 35 5.28 -4.71 3.49
CA ASP A 35 4.36 -5.42 2.63
C ASP A 35 3.37 -4.40 2.08
N ILE A 36 3.03 -4.53 0.81
CA ILE A 36 2.18 -3.55 0.15
C ILE A 36 0.97 -4.25 -0.44
N LEU A 37 -0.20 -3.69 -0.20
CA LEU A 37 -1.40 -4.08 -0.93
C LEU A 37 -1.84 -2.89 -1.75
N TRP A 38 -2.14 -3.13 -3.00
CA TRP A 38 -2.36 -2.07 -3.98
C TRP A 38 -3.83 -1.99 -4.35
N ALA A 39 -4.39 -0.80 -4.21
CA ALA A 39 -5.72 -0.49 -4.70
C ALA A 39 -5.56 0.49 -5.86
N ARG A 40 -6.29 0.24 -6.93
CA ARG A 40 -6.17 1.08 -8.11
C ARG A 40 -7.17 2.24 -8.10
N ASN A 41 -8.12 2.19 -7.21
CA ASN A 41 -9.10 3.25 -7.09
C ASN A 41 -9.66 3.25 -5.67
N GLY A 42 -10.54 4.19 -5.41
CA GLY A 42 -11.07 4.34 -4.07
C GLY A 42 -11.91 3.16 -3.61
N GLU A 43 -12.63 2.57 -4.53
CA GLU A 43 -13.47 1.42 -4.17
C GLU A 43 -12.61 0.25 -3.73
N GLU A 44 -11.52 0.01 -4.46
CA GLU A 44 -10.61 -1.07 -4.07
C GLU A 44 -9.96 -0.77 -2.73
N MET A 45 -9.64 0.50 -2.49
CA MET A 45 -9.05 0.87 -1.21
C MET A 45 -10.01 0.61 -0.07
N VAL A 46 -11.29 0.91 -0.25
CA VAL A 46 -12.27 0.64 0.79
C VAL A 46 -12.31 -0.85 1.07
N ASN A 47 -12.30 -1.67 0.03
CA ASN A 47 -12.30 -3.12 0.22
C ASN A 47 -11.05 -3.58 0.96
N LEU A 48 -9.89 -3.05 0.61
CA LEU A 48 -8.67 -3.42 1.30
C LEU A 48 -8.71 -2.98 2.75
N PHE A 49 -9.24 -1.80 2.99
CA PHE A 49 -9.30 -1.29 4.34
C PHE A 49 -10.24 -2.15 5.20
N GLN A 50 -11.36 -2.57 4.63
CA GLN A 50 -12.29 -3.40 5.40
C GLN A 50 -11.68 -4.74 5.74
N THR A 51 -10.85 -5.28 4.87
CA THR A 51 -10.27 -6.58 5.07
C THR A 51 -8.99 -6.52 5.90
N HIS A 52 -8.16 -5.51 5.66
CA HIS A 52 -6.80 -5.48 6.20
C HIS A 52 -6.52 -4.27 7.07
N GLY A 53 -7.48 -3.37 7.23
CA GLY A 53 -7.18 -2.10 7.90
C GLY A 53 -6.65 -2.24 9.30
N GLU A 54 -7.10 -3.26 10.02
CA GLU A 54 -6.64 -3.44 11.39
C GLU A 54 -5.16 -3.77 11.45
N ASN A 55 -4.66 -4.40 10.41
CA ASN A 55 -3.26 -4.81 10.38
C ASN A 55 -2.36 -3.81 9.68
N ALA A 56 -2.95 -2.84 8.99
CA ALA A 56 -2.16 -1.90 8.23
C ALA A 56 -1.57 -0.83 9.13
N LYS A 57 -0.32 -0.51 8.90
CA LYS A 57 0.35 0.54 9.66
C LYS A 57 0.12 1.90 9.05
N ALA A 58 -0.13 1.96 7.75
CA ALA A 58 -0.29 3.24 7.08
C ALA A 58 -1.04 3.05 5.78
N MET A 59 -1.57 4.14 5.27
CA MET A 59 -2.22 4.15 3.97
C MET A 59 -1.66 5.31 3.18
N LEU A 60 -1.28 5.03 1.94
CA LEU A 60 -0.87 6.05 1.01
C LEU A 60 -1.96 6.17 -0.03
N MET A 61 -2.47 7.37 -0.22
CA MET A 61 -3.55 7.58 -1.19
C MET A 61 -3.11 8.64 -2.18
N ASP A 62 -2.93 8.22 -3.40
CA ASP A 62 -2.53 9.11 -4.47
C ASP A 62 -3.38 8.80 -5.68
N ILE A 63 -4.66 9.00 -5.52
CA ILE A 63 -5.61 8.77 -6.59
C ILE A 63 -6.15 10.10 -7.04
N LYS A 64 -6.08 10.34 -8.33
CA LYS A 64 -6.65 11.53 -8.90
C LYS A 64 -8.11 11.27 -9.16
N MET A 65 -8.96 11.83 -8.30
CA MET A 65 -10.39 11.65 -8.46
C MET A 65 -10.90 12.77 -9.30
N PRO A 66 -11.55 12.47 -10.33
CA PRO A 66 -12.13 13.54 -11.11
C PRO A 66 -13.18 14.24 -10.33
N LEU A 67 -13.43 14.45 -9.75
CA LEU A 67 -14.26 14.85 -9.02
C LEU A 67 -15.20 15.02 -8.83
N MET A 68 -15.25 14.88 -8.49
CA MET A 68 -15.99 14.92 -8.12
C MET A 68 -16.61 15.87 -7.87
N ASN A 69 -16.73 16.42 -8.01
CA ASN A 69 -17.24 17.28 -7.82
C ASN A 69 -17.76 17.52 -7.94
#